data_a1733e0347f09902f7bf3b317eb8b9ce
#
_entry.id   a1733e0347f09902f7bf3b317eb8b9ce
#
_cell.length_a   1.000
_cell.length_b   1.000
_cell.length_c   1.000
_cell.angle_alpha   90.00
_cell.angle_beta   90.00
_cell.angle_gamma   90.00
#
_symmetry.space_group_name_H-M   'P 1'
#
loop_
_entity.id
_entity.type
_entity.pdbx_description
1 polymer ?
#
loop_
_entity_poly.entity_id
_entity_poly.type
_entity_poly.pdbx_seq_one_letter_code
_entity_poly.pdbx_strand_id
1 'polypeptide(L)'
;MTEMILQAAQQTLLDPMIWAIVVGSAVYGIFIGAMPGLSATMGVALFVPLTFWLDPLPALAGIVTMVACAIFAGDIPTTLVRMPGTPASAAYADDAYALARRGEASKTLGVMLWFSVTGGLFGALALMLLGSQLAKLAGWFSVSEYFWLYLMGLSCAVIVGGASVPRSLLGLLIGLMFSTVGLSAVHSQARFTFGQPELFQGINFIPAMIGLFGLSEVLRGAAGRLNLVDRRPADASGSILPPAIHLFFGRILPWLRSSTIGALVGILPGAGADIASWVSGAVSKRRSKQPETYGYGSTECIADACAANSASLAGAWIPALVFGIPGDSVTAIVIGVLYMKNLKPGPEIFETQGVLVFSLYLVFILANLVMLPVGLLAIRAGGWVMRIPRSVLLPIILLLCIVGSFAASGSLFDVVLMSGFGLIGLVCERFKISIGAMVLGMILGGPLEERFVQTLAGSGGSPLGLVNRPVAAVLATTCIIVWISVAASSFRRTRSTKASSLMH
;
A
#
# COMPACT_ATOMS: atom_id res chain seq x y z
N MET A 1 21.77 18.18 -12.75
CA MET A 1 21.57 17.12 -11.72
C MET A 1 22.05 17.57 -10.34
N THR A 2 23.29 18.06 -10.19
CA THR A 2 23.82 18.52 -8.89
C THR A 2 23.00 19.66 -8.28
N GLU A 3 22.61 20.64 -9.09
CA GLU A 3 21.76 21.75 -8.64
C GLU A 3 20.37 21.28 -8.18
N MET A 4 19.76 20.35 -8.91
CA MET A 4 18.46 19.77 -8.53
C MET A 4 18.54 19.03 -7.20
N ILE A 5 19.62 18.26 -6.98
CA ILE A 5 19.84 17.55 -5.69
C ILE A 5 20.04 18.56 -4.55
N LEU A 6 20.81 19.61 -4.78
CA LEU A 6 21.02 20.66 -3.78
C LEU A 6 19.73 21.38 -3.43
N GLN A 7 18.94 21.75 -4.45
CA GLN A 7 17.64 22.37 -4.27
C GLN A 7 16.66 21.46 -3.53
N ALA A 8 16.60 20.18 -3.90
CA ALA A 8 15.80 19.18 -3.20
C ALA A 8 16.21 19.03 -1.73
N ALA A 9 17.52 19.01 -1.46
CA ALA A 9 18.05 18.96 -0.10
C ALA A 9 17.67 20.21 0.72
N GLN A 10 17.77 21.40 0.11
CA GLN A 10 17.35 22.63 0.78
C GLN A 10 15.84 22.62 1.10
N GLN A 11 15.00 22.27 0.14
CA GLN A 11 13.55 22.22 0.33
C GLN A 11 13.10 21.15 1.33
N THR A 12 13.85 20.04 1.46
CA THR A 12 13.45 18.94 2.34
C THR A 12 14.07 19.04 3.74
N LEU A 13 15.35 19.41 3.84
CA LEU A 13 16.08 19.34 5.10
C LEU A 13 16.10 20.67 5.86
N LEU A 14 16.01 21.81 5.16
CA LEU A 14 16.07 23.13 5.76
C LEU A 14 14.70 23.79 5.97
N ASP A 15 13.63 23.23 5.40
CA ASP A 15 12.28 23.76 5.58
C ASP A 15 11.67 23.27 6.91
N PRO A 16 11.41 24.16 7.89
CA PRO A 16 10.80 23.79 9.16
C PRO A 16 9.40 23.19 8.99
N MET A 17 8.66 23.55 7.93
CA MET A 17 7.34 23.03 7.67
C MET A 17 7.39 21.54 7.33
N ILE A 18 8.37 21.11 6.53
CA ILE A 18 8.58 19.69 6.21
C ILE A 18 8.85 18.90 7.49
N TRP A 19 9.71 19.40 8.38
CA TRP A 19 9.98 18.74 9.66
C TRP A 19 8.73 18.64 10.54
N ALA A 20 7.94 19.71 10.65
CA ALA A 20 6.70 19.71 11.42
C ALA A 20 5.71 18.67 10.88
N ILE A 21 5.56 18.58 9.56
CA ILE A 21 4.69 17.62 8.90
C ILE A 21 5.23 16.19 9.08
N VAL A 22 6.52 15.96 8.88
CA VAL A 22 7.14 14.64 9.06
C VAL A 22 6.97 14.14 10.50
N VAL A 23 7.28 14.98 11.50
CA VAL A 23 7.11 14.58 12.91
C VAL A 23 5.64 14.39 13.27
N GLY A 24 4.75 15.30 12.86
CA GLY A 24 3.31 15.18 13.10
C GLY A 24 2.72 13.94 12.44
N SER A 25 3.11 13.67 11.20
CA SER A 25 2.68 12.48 10.46
C SER A 25 3.26 11.18 11.02
N ALA A 26 4.48 11.22 11.57
CA ALA A 26 5.06 10.07 12.27
C ALA A 26 4.24 9.71 13.51
N VAL A 27 3.87 10.70 14.33
CA VAL A 27 3.01 10.49 15.50
C VAL A 27 1.64 9.97 15.10
N TYR A 28 1.03 10.57 14.07
CA TYR A 28 -0.25 10.11 13.54
C TYR A 28 -0.16 8.67 12.99
N GLY A 29 0.90 8.34 12.25
CA GLY A 29 1.13 6.98 11.73
C GLY A 29 1.30 5.95 12.84
N ILE A 30 2.08 6.27 13.88
CA ILE A 30 2.20 5.42 15.07
C ILE A 30 0.84 5.22 15.74
N PHE A 31 0.05 6.27 15.89
CA PHE A 31 -1.28 6.18 16.48
C PHE A 31 -2.19 5.24 15.68
N ILE A 32 -2.28 5.44 14.36
CA ILE A 32 -3.11 4.60 13.48
C ILE A 32 -2.65 3.13 13.50
N GLY A 33 -1.35 2.88 13.33
CA GLY A 33 -0.84 1.51 13.24
C GLY A 33 -0.90 0.75 14.57
N ALA A 34 -0.72 1.44 15.71
CA ALA A 34 -0.80 0.80 17.02
C ALA A 34 -2.24 0.47 17.45
N MET A 35 -3.26 1.00 16.76
CA MET A 35 -4.66 0.74 17.08
C MET A 35 -5.15 -0.52 16.37
N PRO A 36 -5.52 -1.59 17.10
CA PRO A 36 -6.02 -2.82 16.48
C PRO A 36 -7.29 -2.56 15.66
N GLY A 37 -7.27 -2.99 14.39
CA GLY A 37 -8.39 -2.83 13.46
C GLY A 37 -8.35 -1.58 12.60
N LEU A 38 -7.36 -0.69 12.76
CA LEU A 38 -7.09 0.35 11.78
C LEU A 38 -5.97 -0.11 10.84
N SER A 39 -6.13 0.15 9.54
CA SER A 39 -5.09 -0.15 8.55
C SER A 39 -4.31 1.11 8.15
N ALA A 40 -3.08 0.94 7.68
CA ALA A 40 -2.31 2.04 7.11
C ALA A 40 -3.05 2.71 5.94
N THR A 41 -3.71 1.92 5.08
CA THR A 41 -4.52 2.42 3.96
C THR A 41 -5.65 3.33 4.44
N MET A 42 -6.37 2.93 5.50
CA MET A 42 -7.40 3.75 6.12
C MET A 42 -6.80 5.04 6.69
N GLY A 43 -5.65 4.93 7.37
CA GLY A 43 -4.94 6.10 7.88
C GLY A 43 -4.58 7.09 6.78
N VAL A 44 -4.11 6.61 5.61
CA VAL A 44 -3.86 7.47 4.43
C VAL A 44 -5.15 8.11 3.94
N ALA A 45 -6.22 7.33 3.77
CA ALA A 45 -7.48 7.87 3.29
C ALA A 45 -8.02 9.00 4.19
N LEU A 46 -7.86 8.86 5.51
CA LEU A 46 -8.22 9.91 6.49
C LEU A 46 -7.25 11.09 6.51
N PHE A 47 -6.00 10.89 6.07
CA PHE A 47 -5.00 11.95 5.98
C PHE A 47 -5.13 12.77 4.71
N VAL A 48 -5.65 12.20 3.63
CA VAL A 48 -5.81 12.88 2.33
C VAL A 48 -6.50 14.24 2.43
N PRO A 49 -7.60 14.43 3.19
CA PRO A 49 -8.23 15.74 3.32
C PRO A 49 -7.29 16.83 3.82
N LEU A 50 -6.35 16.51 4.68
CA LEU A 50 -5.35 17.45 5.15
C LEU A 50 -4.40 17.88 4.04
N THR A 51 -4.17 17.02 3.06
CA THR A 51 -3.28 17.30 1.93
C THR A 51 -3.82 18.35 0.96
N PHE A 52 -5.13 18.70 1.02
CA PHE A 52 -5.70 19.72 0.15
C PHE A 52 -5.06 21.08 0.35
N TRP A 53 -4.78 21.44 1.60
CA TRP A 53 -4.18 22.73 1.97
C TRP A 53 -2.65 22.75 1.94
N LEU A 54 -2.02 21.60 1.67
CA LEU A 54 -0.57 21.47 1.60
C LEU A 54 -0.08 21.53 0.16
N ASP A 55 1.12 22.08 -0.05
CA ASP A 55 1.81 21.94 -1.32
C ASP A 55 2.16 20.47 -1.62
N PRO A 56 2.48 20.12 -2.88
CA PRO A 56 2.74 18.73 -3.27
C PRO A 56 3.79 18.02 -2.41
N LEU A 57 4.94 18.64 -2.14
CA LEU A 57 6.02 18.01 -1.37
C LEU A 57 5.62 17.75 0.10
N PRO A 58 5.11 18.74 0.86
CA PRO A 58 4.58 18.51 2.21
C PRO A 58 3.50 17.44 2.28
N ALA A 59 2.56 17.43 1.32
CA ALA A 59 1.49 16.45 1.26
C ALA A 59 2.02 15.00 1.13
N LEU A 60 2.95 14.80 0.18
CA LEU A 60 3.57 13.51 -0.04
C LEU A 60 4.51 13.10 1.11
N ALA A 61 5.24 14.07 1.69
CA ALA A 61 6.07 13.83 2.87
C ALA A 61 5.25 13.33 4.07
N GLY A 62 4.08 13.93 4.28
CA GLY A 62 3.15 13.48 5.30
C GLY A 62 2.67 12.04 5.08
N ILE A 63 2.26 11.71 3.87
CA ILE A 63 1.78 10.36 3.54
C ILE A 63 2.90 9.32 3.70
N VAL A 64 4.09 9.56 3.12
CA VAL A 64 5.23 8.63 3.20
C VAL A 64 5.59 8.35 4.66
N THR A 65 5.71 9.41 5.46
CA THR A 65 6.13 9.28 6.86
C THR A 65 5.06 8.57 7.68
N MET A 66 3.80 8.95 7.49
CA MET A 66 2.68 8.31 8.18
C MET A 66 2.65 6.81 7.91
N VAL A 67 2.77 6.40 6.64
CA VAL A 67 2.71 4.99 6.25
C VAL A 67 3.92 4.21 6.79
N ALA A 68 5.13 4.74 6.67
CA ALA A 68 6.33 4.11 7.22
C ALA A 68 6.17 3.83 8.72
N CYS A 69 5.70 4.83 9.47
CA CYS A 69 5.47 4.71 10.90
C CYS A 69 4.29 3.79 11.24
N ALA A 70 3.21 3.80 10.46
CA ALA A 70 2.05 2.94 10.68
C ALA A 70 2.36 1.44 10.43
N ILE A 71 3.20 1.15 9.45
CA ILE A 71 3.68 -0.21 9.16
C ILE A 71 4.38 -0.78 10.40
N PHE A 72 5.36 -0.07 10.95
CA PHE A 72 6.04 -0.48 12.18
C PHE A 72 5.08 -0.53 13.39
N ALA A 73 4.22 0.49 13.54
CA ALA A 73 3.33 0.58 14.69
C ALA A 73 2.34 -0.57 14.79
N GLY A 74 1.97 -1.19 13.66
CA GLY A 74 1.17 -2.41 13.60
C GLY A 74 1.82 -3.62 14.29
N ASP A 75 3.13 -3.57 14.51
CA ASP A 75 3.87 -4.62 15.23
C ASP A 75 3.65 -4.56 16.75
N ILE A 76 3.24 -3.40 17.26
CA ILE A 76 2.98 -3.23 18.71
C ILE A 76 1.81 -4.13 19.17
N PRO A 77 0.59 -4.03 18.62
CA PRO A 77 -0.49 -4.92 18.99
C PRO A 77 -0.23 -6.38 18.58
N THR A 78 0.50 -6.60 17.48
CA THR A 78 0.92 -7.94 17.05
C THR A 78 1.72 -8.64 18.16
N THR A 79 2.68 -7.94 18.74
CA THR A 79 3.56 -8.46 19.79
C THR A 79 2.87 -8.57 21.14
N LEU A 80 2.13 -7.54 21.56
CA LEU A 80 1.60 -7.46 22.94
C LEU A 80 0.32 -8.27 23.14
N VAL A 81 -0.55 -8.37 22.11
CA VAL A 81 -1.87 -9.00 22.24
C VAL A 81 -2.19 -10.01 21.13
N ARG A 82 -1.21 -10.35 20.29
CA ARG A 82 -1.37 -11.27 19.14
C ARG A 82 -2.47 -10.82 18.16
N MET A 83 -2.62 -9.53 17.97
CA MET A 83 -3.54 -8.96 16.99
C MET A 83 -2.73 -8.27 15.90
N PRO A 84 -2.60 -8.86 14.71
CA PRO A 84 -1.87 -8.23 13.63
C PRO A 84 -2.44 -6.85 13.31
N GLY A 85 -1.62 -5.81 13.38
CA GLY A 85 -2.02 -4.45 13.01
C GLY A 85 -2.05 -4.25 11.49
N THR A 86 -1.28 -5.07 10.75
CA THR A 86 -1.26 -5.12 9.29
C THR A 86 -1.31 -6.56 8.81
N PRO A 87 -1.76 -6.85 7.57
CA PRO A 87 -1.69 -8.21 7.02
C PRO A 87 -0.25 -8.75 6.95
N ALA A 88 0.72 -7.85 6.76
CA ALA A 88 2.15 -8.18 6.78
C ALA A 88 2.61 -8.71 8.13
N SER A 89 2.17 -8.08 9.23
CA SER A 89 2.56 -8.47 10.58
C SER A 89 1.96 -9.82 11.01
N ALA A 90 0.95 -10.30 10.31
CA ALA A 90 0.40 -11.64 10.52
C ALA A 90 1.41 -12.75 10.19
N ALA A 91 2.40 -12.48 9.33
CA ALA A 91 3.43 -13.44 8.94
C ALA A 91 4.32 -13.89 10.10
N TYR A 92 4.45 -13.08 11.13
CA TYR A 92 5.30 -13.32 12.31
C TYR A 92 4.59 -13.09 13.64
N ALA A 93 3.25 -12.98 13.63
CA ALA A 93 2.47 -12.71 14.83
C ALA A 93 2.65 -13.77 15.92
N ASP A 94 2.72 -15.04 15.53
CA ASP A 94 2.92 -16.14 16.47
C ASP A 94 4.30 -16.09 17.11
N ASP A 95 5.34 -15.80 16.33
CA ASP A 95 6.71 -15.66 16.82
C ASP A 95 6.83 -14.46 17.77
N ALA A 96 6.28 -13.31 17.39
CA ALA A 96 6.32 -12.09 18.20
C ALA A 96 5.62 -12.27 19.55
N TYR A 97 4.42 -12.84 19.52
CA TYR A 97 3.65 -13.08 20.74
C TYR A 97 4.29 -14.13 21.65
N ALA A 98 4.89 -15.19 21.06
CA ALA A 98 5.60 -16.20 21.83
C ALA A 98 6.79 -15.62 22.60
N LEU A 99 7.57 -14.71 21.98
CA LEU A 99 8.67 -13.98 22.64
C LEU A 99 8.13 -13.02 23.72
N ALA A 100 7.05 -12.29 23.44
CA ALA A 100 6.43 -11.41 24.42
C ALA A 100 5.95 -12.16 25.67
N ARG A 101 5.40 -13.37 25.48
CA ARG A 101 4.99 -14.26 26.59
C ARG A 101 6.17 -14.75 27.42
N ARG A 102 7.39 -14.75 26.88
CA ARG A 102 8.62 -15.07 27.60
C ARG A 102 9.23 -13.87 28.31
N GLY A 103 8.55 -12.70 28.28
CA GLY A 103 9.05 -11.44 28.86
C GLY A 103 10.02 -10.66 27.94
N GLU A 104 10.14 -11.06 26.67
CA GLU A 104 11.06 -10.44 25.70
C GLU A 104 10.35 -9.41 24.79
N ALA A 105 9.21 -8.84 25.22
CA ALA A 105 8.41 -7.93 24.39
C ALA A 105 9.20 -6.71 23.91
N SER A 106 9.94 -6.03 24.81
CA SER A 106 10.76 -4.87 24.47
C SER A 106 11.88 -5.18 23.48
N LYS A 107 12.55 -6.30 23.66
CA LYS A 107 13.61 -6.78 22.74
C LYS A 107 13.01 -7.08 21.36
N THR A 108 11.86 -7.75 21.32
CA THR A 108 11.16 -8.11 20.08
C THR A 108 10.73 -6.87 19.31
N LEU A 109 10.09 -5.90 19.97
CA LEU A 109 9.71 -4.62 19.37
C LEU A 109 10.92 -3.80 18.93
N GLY A 110 12.03 -3.87 19.67
CA GLY A 110 13.31 -3.26 19.28
C GLY A 110 13.87 -3.86 17.99
N VAL A 111 13.82 -5.19 17.84
CA VAL A 111 14.21 -5.87 16.59
C VAL A 111 13.31 -5.43 15.44
N MET A 112 11.99 -5.42 15.63
CA MET A 112 11.04 -4.97 14.61
C MET A 112 11.34 -3.54 14.19
N LEU A 113 11.50 -2.60 15.13
CA LEU A 113 11.80 -1.21 14.84
C LEU A 113 13.11 -1.06 14.05
N TRP A 114 14.19 -1.68 14.53
CA TRP A 114 15.51 -1.55 13.89
C TRP A 114 15.53 -2.11 12.48
N PHE A 115 14.94 -3.30 12.28
CA PHE A 115 14.90 -3.95 10.96
C PHE A 115 13.91 -3.23 10.04
N SER A 116 12.84 -2.62 10.55
CA SER A 116 11.95 -1.76 9.77
C SER A 116 12.66 -0.50 9.30
N VAL A 117 13.38 0.21 10.20
CA VAL A 117 14.15 1.41 9.84
C VAL A 117 15.21 1.07 8.78
N THR A 118 16.03 0.07 9.03
CA THR A 118 17.11 -0.29 8.10
C THR A 118 16.61 -0.86 6.78
N GLY A 119 15.52 -1.65 6.82
CA GLY A 119 14.85 -2.16 5.63
C GLY A 119 14.22 -1.03 4.81
N GLY A 120 13.56 -0.07 5.46
CA GLY A 120 13.00 1.11 4.80
C GLY A 120 14.07 2.02 4.18
N LEU A 121 15.21 2.21 4.85
CA LEU A 121 16.36 2.91 4.27
C LEU A 121 16.92 2.18 3.03
N PHE A 122 17.01 0.85 3.09
CA PHE A 122 17.39 0.05 1.91
C PHE A 122 16.38 0.24 0.77
N GLY A 123 15.08 0.22 1.07
CA GLY A 123 14.02 0.47 0.10
C GLY A 123 14.10 1.88 -0.50
N ALA A 124 14.39 2.91 0.29
CA ALA A 124 14.60 4.27 -0.17
C ALA A 124 15.78 4.37 -1.15
N LEU A 125 16.90 3.69 -0.84
CA LEU A 125 18.04 3.59 -1.74
C LEU A 125 17.69 2.84 -3.04
N ALA A 126 16.92 1.76 -2.94
CA ALA A 126 16.44 1.02 -4.11
C ALA A 126 15.54 1.89 -4.99
N LEU A 127 14.61 2.66 -4.40
CA LEU A 127 13.77 3.63 -5.12
C LEU A 127 14.62 4.68 -5.83
N MET A 128 15.61 5.24 -5.17
CA MET A 128 16.51 6.26 -5.74
C MET A 128 17.32 5.70 -6.92
N LEU A 129 17.86 4.49 -6.78
CA LEU A 129 18.70 3.87 -7.81
C LEU A 129 17.88 3.33 -8.99
N LEU A 130 16.79 2.61 -8.71
CA LEU A 130 15.99 1.94 -9.72
C LEU A 130 14.96 2.89 -10.35
N GLY A 131 14.38 3.82 -9.59
CA GLY A 131 13.32 4.71 -10.07
C GLY A 131 13.76 5.53 -11.26
N SER A 132 14.92 6.18 -11.18
CA SER A 132 15.46 7.00 -12.28
C SER A 132 15.87 6.17 -13.51
N GLN A 133 16.36 4.94 -13.32
CA GLN A 133 16.73 4.06 -14.44
C GLN A 133 15.49 3.50 -15.14
N LEU A 134 14.49 3.07 -14.36
CA LEU A 134 13.23 2.61 -14.91
C LEU A 134 12.44 3.71 -15.60
N ALA A 135 12.52 4.96 -15.12
CA ALA A 135 11.91 6.11 -15.80
C ALA A 135 12.52 6.31 -17.20
N LYS A 136 13.86 6.22 -17.34
CA LYS A 136 14.52 6.30 -18.65
C LYS A 136 14.06 5.16 -19.57
N LEU A 137 13.95 3.93 -19.04
CA LEU A 137 13.45 2.79 -19.80
C LEU A 137 11.99 2.98 -20.22
N ALA A 138 11.17 3.51 -19.31
CA ALA A 138 9.75 3.79 -19.55
C ALA A 138 9.54 4.87 -20.63
N GLY A 139 10.49 5.82 -20.78
CA GLY A 139 10.46 6.81 -21.84
C GLY A 139 10.57 6.24 -23.26
N TRP A 140 11.03 4.99 -23.40
CA TRP A 140 11.05 4.30 -24.71
C TRP A 140 9.74 3.58 -25.04
N PHE A 141 8.82 3.49 -24.07
CA PHE A 141 7.54 2.84 -24.26
C PHE A 141 6.60 3.72 -25.09
N SER A 142 5.90 3.10 -26.02
CA SER A 142 4.83 3.74 -26.79
C SER A 142 3.45 3.45 -26.17
N VAL A 143 2.42 3.97 -26.79
CA VAL A 143 1.04 3.82 -26.35
C VAL A 143 0.62 2.36 -26.17
N SER A 144 1.05 1.48 -27.10
CA SER A 144 0.71 0.06 -27.07
C SER A 144 1.38 -0.68 -25.91
N GLU A 145 2.62 -0.35 -25.57
CA GLU A 145 3.29 -0.93 -24.41
C GLU A 145 2.64 -0.50 -23.09
N TYR A 146 2.22 0.76 -22.95
CA TYR A 146 1.48 1.22 -21.78
C TYR A 146 0.13 0.50 -21.62
N PHE A 147 -0.60 0.22 -22.69
CA PHE A 147 -1.82 -0.59 -22.62
C PHE A 147 -1.56 -1.95 -21.98
N TRP A 148 -0.57 -2.69 -22.49
CA TRP A 148 -0.23 -4.02 -21.93
C TRP A 148 0.31 -3.95 -20.51
N LEU A 149 1.04 -2.90 -20.19
CA LEU A 149 1.57 -2.68 -18.85
C LEU A 149 0.45 -2.45 -17.82
N TYR A 150 -0.55 -1.61 -18.16
CA TYR A 150 -1.74 -1.41 -17.33
C TYR A 150 -2.54 -2.70 -17.18
N LEU A 151 -2.76 -3.43 -18.26
CA LEU A 151 -3.46 -4.72 -18.22
C LEU A 151 -2.70 -5.76 -17.37
N MET A 152 -1.38 -5.77 -17.44
CA MET A 152 -0.55 -6.64 -16.61
C MET A 152 -0.64 -6.22 -15.13
N GLY A 153 -0.63 -4.93 -14.82
CA GLY A 153 -0.82 -4.42 -13.46
C GLY A 153 -2.17 -4.85 -12.87
N LEU A 154 -3.25 -4.72 -13.64
CA LEU A 154 -4.58 -5.19 -13.25
C LEU A 154 -4.63 -6.71 -13.06
N SER A 155 -3.93 -7.45 -13.92
CA SER A 155 -3.82 -8.92 -13.84
C SER A 155 -3.08 -9.35 -12.55
N CYS A 156 -1.97 -8.70 -12.25
CA CYS A 156 -1.23 -8.94 -11.00
C CYS A 156 -2.10 -8.68 -9.76
N ALA A 157 -2.89 -7.60 -9.76
CA ALA A 157 -3.78 -7.28 -8.65
C ALA A 157 -4.85 -8.37 -8.40
N VAL A 158 -5.35 -9.00 -9.46
CA VAL A 158 -6.30 -10.12 -9.34
C VAL A 158 -5.65 -11.35 -8.74
N ILE A 159 -4.40 -11.63 -9.10
CA ILE A 159 -3.69 -12.85 -8.68
C ILE A 159 -3.22 -12.72 -7.23
N VAL A 160 -2.75 -11.54 -6.86
CA VAL A 160 -2.06 -11.28 -5.60
C VAL A 160 -3.01 -10.78 -4.50
N GLY A 161 -4.19 -10.31 -4.86
CA GLY A 161 -5.14 -9.61 -3.96
C GLY A 161 -5.72 -10.41 -2.77
N GLY A 162 -5.08 -11.52 -2.34
CA GLY A 162 -5.42 -12.26 -1.10
C GLY A 162 -6.75 -13.00 -1.10
N ALA A 163 -7.69 -12.62 -1.96
CA ALA A 163 -8.97 -13.29 -2.16
C ALA A 163 -8.84 -14.45 -3.19
N SER A 164 -9.89 -15.24 -3.36
CA SER A 164 -9.91 -16.18 -4.49
C SER A 164 -9.93 -15.41 -5.81
N VAL A 165 -9.25 -15.91 -6.84
CA VAL A 165 -9.14 -15.26 -8.16
C VAL A 165 -10.49 -14.77 -8.71
N PRO A 166 -11.60 -15.55 -8.65
CA PRO A 166 -12.90 -15.05 -9.11
C PRO A 166 -13.42 -13.85 -8.33
N ARG A 167 -13.15 -13.76 -7.02
CA ARG A 167 -13.58 -12.64 -6.18
C ARG A 167 -12.73 -11.40 -6.42
N SER A 168 -11.43 -11.56 -6.64
CA SER A 168 -10.56 -10.46 -7.04
C SER A 168 -10.92 -9.95 -8.44
N LEU A 169 -11.22 -10.85 -9.38
CA LEU A 169 -11.68 -10.48 -10.70
C LEU A 169 -13.02 -9.72 -10.65
N LEU A 170 -13.97 -10.19 -9.82
CA LEU A 170 -15.23 -9.47 -9.62
C LEU A 170 -15.00 -8.06 -9.07
N GLY A 171 -14.12 -7.90 -8.07
CA GLY A 171 -13.73 -6.59 -7.57
C GLY A 171 -13.16 -5.70 -8.67
N LEU A 172 -12.22 -6.23 -9.47
CA LEU A 172 -11.63 -5.53 -10.61
C LEU A 172 -12.69 -5.06 -11.61
N LEU A 173 -13.60 -5.95 -12.03
CA LEU A 173 -14.65 -5.64 -12.99
C LEU A 173 -15.61 -4.55 -12.49
N ILE A 174 -15.96 -4.59 -11.19
CA ILE A 174 -16.76 -3.54 -10.57
C ILE A 174 -15.98 -2.21 -10.57
N GLY A 175 -14.68 -2.23 -10.27
CA GLY A 175 -13.82 -1.05 -10.34
C GLY A 175 -13.72 -0.47 -11.75
N LEU A 176 -13.51 -1.32 -12.76
CA LEU A 176 -13.52 -0.91 -14.17
C LEU A 176 -14.88 -0.32 -14.58
N MET A 177 -15.99 -0.89 -14.12
CA MET A 177 -17.33 -0.33 -14.36
C MET A 177 -17.44 1.09 -13.76
N PHE A 178 -16.99 1.30 -12.55
CA PHE A 178 -16.99 2.64 -11.96
C PHE A 178 -16.09 3.62 -12.69
N SER A 179 -14.98 3.19 -13.26
CA SER A 179 -14.10 4.06 -14.06
C SER A 179 -14.73 4.56 -15.36
N THR A 180 -15.80 3.91 -15.83
CA THR A 180 -16.52 4.33 -17.05
C THR A 180 -17.57 5.43 -16.78
N VAL A 181 -17.83 5.77 -15.53
CA VAL A 181 -18.76 6.86 -15.17
C VAL A 181 -18.13 8.20 -15.51
N GLY A 182 -18.89 9.10 -16.17
CA GLY A 182 -18.42 10.43 -16.53
C GLY A 182 -18.31 10.67 -18.02
N LEU A 183 -17.58 11.68 -18.41
CA LEU A 183 -17.28 11.97 -19.81
C LEU A 183 -16.20 11.01 -20.33
N SER A 184 -16.48 10.36 -21.46
CA SER A 184 -15.45 9.58 -22.14
C SER A 184 -14.30 10.47 -22.58
N ALA A 185 -13.08 10.14 -22.19
CA ALA A 185 -11.88 10.89 -22.57
C ALA A 185 -11.67 10.94 -24.09
N VAL A 186 -12.20 9.96 -24.82
CA VAL A 186 -12.03 9.80 -26.28
C VAL A 186 -13.14 10.45 -27.08
N HIS A 187 -14.41 10.26 -26.67
CA HIS A 187 -15.58 10.67 -27.46
C HIS A 187 -16.35 11.85 -26.84
N SER A 188 -15.94 12.34 -25.67
CA SER A 188 -16.60 13.41 -24.90
C SER A 188 -18.11 13.15 -24.65
N GLN A 189 -18.54 11.90 -24.71
CA GLN A 189 -19.92 11.50 -24.41
C GLN A 189 -20.08 11.20 -22.93
N ALA A 190 -21.18 11.66 -22.33
CA ALA A 190 -21.53 11.38 -20.95
C ALA A 190 -22.01 9.91 -20.83
N ARG A 191 -21.38 9.14 -19.92
CA ARG A 191 -21.70 7.74 -19.62
C ARG A 191 -22.08 7.61 -18.14
N PHE A 192 -23.22 6.97 -17.88
CA PHE A 192 -23.70 6.64 -16.53
C PHE A 192 -23.74 7.84 -15.56
N THR A 193 -24.00 9.05 -16.06
CA THR A 193 -24.10 10.25 -15.23
C THR A 193 -25.49 10.44 -14.60
N PHE A 194 -26.49 9.69 -15.03
CA PHE A 194 -27.86 9.72 -14.52
C PHE A 194 -28.47 11.14 -14.40
N GLY A 195 -27.98 12.06 -15.23
CA GLY A 195 -28.40 13.46 -15.22
C GLY A 195 -27.81 14.30 -14.08
N GLN A 196 -26.85 13.79 -13.33
CA GLN A 196 -26.17 14.52 -12.26
C GLN A 196 -24.93 15.24 -12.82
N PRO A 197 -24.87 16.59 -12.72
CA PRO A 197 -23.74 17.37 -13.23
C PRO A 197 -22.42 17.00 -12.56
N GLU A 198 -22.44 16.65 -11.29
CA GLU A 198 -21.27 16.27 -10.50
C GLU A 198 -20.57 15.01 -11.03
N LEU A 199 -21.32 14.12 -11.70
CA LEU A 199 -20.79 12.91 -12.31
C LEU A 199 -20.18 13.12 -13.71
N PHE A 200 -20.27 14.30 -14.32
CA PHE A 200 -19.62 14.56 -15.60
C PHE A 200 -18.10 14.45 -15.54
N GLN A 201 -17.49 14.82 -14.41
CA GLN A 201 -16.06 14.65 -14.17
C GLN A 201 -15.68 13.22 -13.74
N GLY A 202 -16.65 12.30 -13.70
CA GLY A 202 -16.48 10.95 -13.19
C GLY A 202 -16.70 10.86 -11.68
N ILE A 203 -16.47 9.67 -11.16
CA ILE A 203 -16.51 9.42 -9.71
C ILE A 203 -15.28 10.06 -9.08
N ASN A 204 -15.48 11.00 -8.17
CA ASN A 204 -14.38 11.58 -7.41
C ASN A 204 -13.69 10.48 -6.58
N PHE A 205 -12.44 10.23 -6.93
CA PHE A 205 -11.67 9.11 -6.38
C PHE A 205 -11.47 9.21 -4.86
N ILE A 206 -11.29 10.42 -4.32
CA ILE A 206 -10.98 10.61 -2.90
C ILE A 206 -12.16 10.26 -1.99
N PRO A 207 -13.38 10.80 -2.18
CA PRO A 207 -14.54 10.34 -1.44
C PRO A 207 -14.81 8.85 -1.56
N ALA A 208 -14.61 8.28 -2.76
CA ALA A 208 -14.73 6.84 -2.96
C ALA A 208 -13.74 6.04 -2.08
N MET A 209 -12.48 6.47 -1.99
CA MET A 209 -11.47 5.83 -1.12
C MET A 209 -11.79 5.98 0.36
N ILE A 210 -12.18 7.18 0.79
CA ILE A 210 -12.61 7.42 2.18
C ILE A 210 -13.80 6.52 2.53
N GLY A 211 -14.74 6.34 1.61
CA GLY A 211 -15.86 5.42 1.76
C GLY A 211 -15.41 3.97 1.88
N LEU A 212 -14.68 3.47 0.87
CA LEU A 212 -14.26 2.08 0.79
C LEU A 212 -13.40 1.62 1.97
N PHE A 213 -12.51 2.46 2.48
CA PHE A 213 -11.57 2.09 3.54
C PHE A 213 -11.94 2.70 4.90
N GLY A 214 -12.37 3.97 4.95
CA GLY A 214 -12.68 4.66 6.20
C GLY A 214 -14.07 4.32 6.73
N LEU A 215 -15.11 4.66 5.97
CA LEU A 215 -16.49 4.45 6.43
C LEU A 215 -16.87 2.98 6.54
N SER A 216 -16.39 2.12 5.63
CA SER A 216 -16.62 0.66 5.71
C SER A 216 -16.12 0.08 7.05
N GLU A 217 -14.96 0.53 7.51
CA GLU A 217 -14.39 0.11 8.80
C GLU A 217 -15.22 0.61 9.99
N VAL A 218 -15.71 1.87 9.92
CA VAL A 218 -16.63 2.42 10.94
C VAL A 218 -17.92 1.60 11.01
N LEU A 219 -18.53 1.29 9.86
CA LEU A 219 -19.75 0.49 9.79
C LEU A 219 -19.52 -0.93 10.30
N ARG A 220 -18.38 -1.54 9.98
CA ARG A 220 -17.97 -2.86 10.50
C ARG A 220 -17.79 -2.82 12.02
N GLY A 221 -17.10 -1.80 12.51
CA GLY A 221 -16.87 -1.60 13.95
C GLY A 221 -18.18 -1.41 14.73
N ALA A 222 -19.14 -0.70 14.14
CA ALA A 222 -20.46 -0.49 14.74
C ALA A 222 -21.35 -1.75 14.69
N ALA A 223 -21.25 -2.56 13.63
CA ALA A 223 -22.02 -3.79 13.48
C ALA A 223 -21.44 -4.98 14.29
N GLY A 224 -20.14 -4.94 14.58
CA GLY A 224 -19.42 -6.03 15.26
C GLY A 224 -19.49 -5.91 16.76
N ARG A 225 -20.11 -6.89 17.42
CA ARG A 225 -19.82 -7.21 18.82
C ARG A 225 -18.40 -7.78 18.87
N LEU A 226 -17.40 -6.92 18.77
CA LEU A 226 -16.01 -7.32 18.96
C LEU A 226 -15.84 -7.64 20.43
N ASN A 227 -15.85 -8.94 20.74
CA ASN A 227 -15.40 -9.44 22.01
C ASN A 227 -13.96 -8.97 22.20
N LEU A 228 -13.80 -7.90 22.93
CA LEU A 228 -12.52 -7.49 23.48
C LEU A 228 -12.10 -8.62 24.40
N VAL A 229 -11.22 -9.49 23.94
CA VAL A 229 -10.51 -10.37 24.85
C VAL A 229 -9.69 -9.44 25.72
N ASP A 230 -10.06 -9.37 26.98
CA ASP A 230 -9.40 -8.59 28.04
C ASP A 230 -8.02 -9.22 28.31
N ARG A 231 -7.11 -9.03 27.34
CA ARG A 231 -5.73 -9.51 27.44
C ARG A 231 -4.91 -8.35 27.97
N ARG A 232 -4.43 -8.51 29.19
CA ARG A 232 -3.45 -7.57 29.75
C ARG A 232 -2.23 -7.53 28.82
N PRO A 233 -1.82 -6.33 28.33
CA PRO A 233 -0.61 -6.20 27.52
C PRO A 233 0.59 -6.77 28.29
N ALA A 234 1.49 -7.45 27.59
CA ALA A 234 2.75 -7.84 28.17
C ALA A 234 3.58 -6.59 28.49
N ASP A 235 4.20 -6.57 29.67
CA ASP A 235 5.04 -5.43 30.06
C ASP A 235 6.24 -5.30 29.12
N ALA A 236 6.39 -4.10 28.55
CA ALA A 236 7.50 -3.75 27.67
C ALA A 236 8.65 -3.10 28.47
N SER A 237 9.08 -3.74 29.55
CA SER A 237 10.23 -3.31 30.35
C SER A 237 11.52 -4.00 29.88
N GLY A 238 12.57 -3.23 29.60
CA GLY A 238 13.87 -3.77 29.21
C GLY A 238 14.63 -2.95 28.16
N SER A 239 15.80 -3.47 27.78
CA SER A 239 16.64 -2.89 26.73
C SER A 239 16.04 -3.10 25.35
N ILE A 240 15.81 -2.01 24.60
CA ILE A 240 15.11 -2.06 23.31
C ILE A 240 16.10 -2.19 22.15
N LEU A 241 17.02 -1.26 21.95
CA LEU A 241 17.88 -1.19 20.78
C LEU A 241 19.15 -2.04 20.82
N PRO A 242 19.93 -2.11 21.90
CA PRO A 242 21.21 -2.81 21.89
C PRO A 242 21.12 -4.27 21.41
N PRO A 243 20.11 -5.08 21.82
CA PRO A 243 19.95 -6.44 21.30
C PRO A 243 19.64 -6.48 19.81
N ALA A 244 18.87 -5.52 19.30
CA ALA A 244 18.50 -5.42 17.88
C ALA A 244 19.71 -5.08 17.00
N ILE A 245 20.52 -4.12 17.45
CA ILE A 245 21.74 -3.71 16.75
C ILE A 245 22.75 -4.84 16.71
N HIS A 246 22.97 -5.56 17.81
CA HIS A 246 23.86 -6.71 17.85
C HIS A 246 23.38 -7.82 16.90
N LEU A 247 22.08 -8.10 16.88
CA LEU A 247 21.47 -9.07 15.96
C LEU A 247 21.69 -8.67 14.50
N PHE A 248 21.56 -7.38 14.18
CA PHE A 248 21.71 -6.84 12.82
C PHE A 248 23.12 -7.13 12.27
N PHE A 249 24.17 -6.81 13.02
CA PHE A 249 25.55 -7.06 12.57
C PHE A 249 25.86 -8.53 12.37
N GLY A 250 25.22 -9.43 13.12
CA GLY A 250 25.32 -10.87 12.92
C GLY A 250 24.51 -11.40 11.71
N ARG A 251 23.61 -10.58 11.14
CA ARG A 251 22.65 -11.00 10.11
C ARG A 251 22.59 -10.09 8.88
N ILE A 252 23.68 -9.43 8.53
CA ILE A 252 23.74 -8.50 7.38
C ILE A 252 23.32 -9.19 6.06
N LEU A 253 23.80 -10.40 5.78
CA LEU A 253 23.44 -11.12 4.54
C LEU A 253 21.95 -11.54 4.49
N PRO A 254 21.35 -12.14 5.54
CA PRO A 254 19.91 -12.35 5.61
C PRO A 254 19.10 -11.05 5.47
N TRP A 255 19.51 -9.97 6.15
CA TRP A 255 18.89 -8.67 6.05
C TRP A 255 18.91 -8.12 4.61
N LEU A 256 20.07 -8.16 3.94
CA LEU A 256 20.22 -7.71 2.56
C LEU A 256 19.30 -8.50 1.62
N ARG A 257 19.28 -9.83 1.75
CA ARG A 257 18.39 -10.72 1.00
C ARG A 257 16.92 -10.34 1.22
N SER A 258 16.52 -10.17 2.47
CA SER A 258 15.13 -9.89 2.83
C SER A 258 14.68 -8.52 2.37
N SER A 259 15.51 -7.49 2.52
CA SER A 259 15.26 -6.15 2.01
C SER A 259 15.17 -6.13 0.46
N THR A 260 16.02 -6.90 -0.21
CA THR A 260 15.94 -7.08 -1.68
C THR A 260 14.64 -7.77 -2.10
N ILE A 261 14.23 -8.84 -1.40
CA ILE A 261 12.93 -9.49 -1.64
C ILE A 261 11.81 -8.46 -1.45
N GLY A 262 11.87 -7.67 -0.36
CA GLY A 262 10.89 -6.63 -0.08
C GLY A 262 10.78 -5.62 -1.22
N ALA A 263 11.89 -5.03 -1.63
CA ALA A 263 11.91 -4.04 -2.71
C ALA A 263 11.39 -4.62 -4.04
N LEU A 264 11.81 -5.84 -4.41
CA LEU A 264 11.37 -6.49 -5.65
C LEU A 264 9.89 -6.88 -5.63
N VAL A 265 9.38 -7.40 -4.52
CA VAL A 265 7.96 -7.72 -4.36
C VAL A 265 7.12 -6.44 -4.36
N GLY A 266 7.63 -5.36 -3.76
CA GLY A 266 6.98 -4.05 -3.79
C GLY A 266 6.77 -3.50 -5.20
N ILE A 267 7.72 -3.74 -6.12
CA ILE A 267 7.60 -3.31 -7.52
C ILE A 267 6.43 -4.01 -8.25
N LEU A 268 6.03 -5.20 -7.78
CA LEU A 268 4.95 -5.95 -8.43
C LEU A 268 3.58 -5.32 -8.09
N PRO A 269 2.82 -4.86 -9.09
CA PRO A 269 1.52 -4.25 -8.86
C PRO A 269 0.57 -5.19 -8.10
N GLY A 270 -0.07 -4.67 -7.07
CA GLY A 270 -1.01 -5.43 -6.25
C GLY A 270 -0.39 -6.38 -5.23
N ALA A 271 0.93 -6.65 -5.27
CA ALA A 271 1.61 -7.50 -4.32
C ALA A 271 1.78 -6.83 -2.95
N GLY A 272 2.19 -5.58 -2.96
CA GLY A 272 2.33 -4.75 -1.78
C GLY A 272 3.26 -5.29 -0.69
N ALA A 273 3.32 -4.55 0.40
CA ALA A 273 4.11 -4.88 1.58
C ALA A 273 3.70 -6.20 2.25
N ASP A 274 2.41 -6.53 2.16
CA ASP A 274 1.85 -7.69 2.85
C ASP A 274 2.48 -9.01 2.39
N ILE A 275 2.62 -9.18 1.07
CA ILE A 275 3.19 -10.40 0.49
C ILE A 275 4.71 -10.46 0.70
N ALA A 276 5.38 -9.32 0.69
CA ALA A 276 6.83 -9.24 0.91
C ALA A 276 7.24 -9.89 2.23
N SER A 277 6.51 -9.64 3.31
CA SER A 277 6.75 -10.25 4.62
C SER A 277 6.62 -11.77 4.61
N TRP A 278 5.55 -12.29 4.00
CA TRP A 278 5.31 -13.73 3.93
C TRP A 278 6.35 -14.45 3.08
N VAL A 279 6.72 -13.90 1.93
CA VAL A 279 7.75 -14.45 1.06
C VAL A 279 9.10 -14.44 1.77
N SER A 280 9.46 -13.31 2.39
CA SER A 280 10.72 -13.19 3.14
C SER A 280 10.78 -14.15 4.32
N GLY A 281 9.71 -14.27 5.12
CA GLY A 281 9.60 -15.22 6.22
C GLY A 281 9.73 -16.68 5.75
N ALA A 282 9.09 -17.04 4.65
CA ALA A 282 9.20 -18.39 4.07
C ALA A 282 10.61 -18.69 3.57
N VAL A 283 11.29 -17.74 2.92
CA VAL A 283 12.69 -17.88 2.48
C VAL A 283 13.62 -17.95 3.68
N SER A 284 13.37 -17.14 4.72
CA SER A 284 14.10 -17.16 5.97
C SER A 284 14.04 -18.55 6.62
N LYS A 285 12.84 -19.12 6.77
CA LYS A 285 12.62 -20.45 7.32
C LYS A 285 13.39 -21.54 6.56
N ARG A 286 13.35 -21.49 5.21
CA ARG A 286 14.07 -22.49 4.37
C ARG A 286 15.59 -22.45 4.52
N ARG A 287 16.14 -21.28 4.89
CA ARG A 287 17.59 -21.07 5.02
C ARG A 287 18.07 -21.01 6.46
N SER A 288 17.16 -21.07 7.42
CA SER A 288 17.48 -21.10 8.84
C SER A 288 18.14 -22.42 9.24
N LYS A 289 19.03 -22.33 10.22
CA LYS A 289 19.61 -23.51 10.89
C LYS A 289 18.67 -24.11 11.93
N GLN A 290 17.61 -23.36 12.32
CA GLN A 290 16.63 -23.76 13.34
C GLN A 290 15.19 -23.51 12.83
N PRO A 291 14.76 -24.17 11.74
CA PRO A 291 13.45 -23.96 11.11
C PRO A 291 12.28 -24.34 12.02
N GLU A 292 12.50 -25.15 13.05
CA GLU A 292 11.54 -25.58 14.07
C GLU A 292 11.13 -24.45 15.02
N THR A 293 11.93 -23.40 15.15
CA THR A 293 11.61 -22.24 16.01
C THR A 293 10.55 -21.32 15.40
N TYR A 294 10.32 -21.42 14.09
CA TYR A 294 9.36 -20.58 13.36
C TYR A 294 7.92 -20.92 13.75
N GLY A 295 7.20 -19.93 14.24
CA GLY A 295 5.87 -20.03 14.86
C GLY A 295 5.92 -20.18 16.39
N TYR A 296 7.10 -20.34 16.96
CA TYR A 296 7.32 -20.54 18.40
C TYR A 296 8.26 -19.50 19.03
N GLY A 297 8.61 -18.43 18.33
CA GLY A 297 9.45 -17.34 18.83
C GLY A 297 10.77 -17.19 18.06
N SER A 298 10.72 -17.25 16.75
CA SER A 298 11.89 -17.02 15.88
C SER A 298 12.15 -15.53 15.69
N THR A 299 13.23 -15.02 16.28
CA THR A 299 13.72 -13.66 16.03
C THR A 299 14.21 -13.48 14.57
N GLU A 300 14.63 -14.56 13.93
CA GLU A 300 15.03 -14.55 12.52
C GLU A 300 13.86 -14.25 11.58
N CYS A 301 12.72 -14.93 11.82
CA CYS A 301 11.48 -14.68 11.09
C CYS A 301 11.07 -13.21 11.17
N ILE A 302 11.03 -12.68 12.39
CA ILE A 302 10.63 -11.31 12.68
C ILE A 302 11.57 -10.32 11.97
N ALA A 303 12.87 -10.46 12.13
CA ALA A 303 13.85 -9.56 11.54
C ALA A 303 13.76 -9.52 10.01
N ASP A 304 13.74 -10.70 9.38
CA ASP A 304 13.71 -10.83 7.92
C ASP A 304 12.37 -10.33 7.33
N ALA A 305 11.25 -10.62 7.99
CA ALA A 305 9.91 -10.18 7.54
C ALA A 305 9.71 -8.67 7.70
N CYS A 306 10.13 -8.07 8.82
CA CYS A 306 10.03 -6.63 9.05
C CYS A 306 10.92 -5.83 8.08
N ALA A 307 12.15 -6.30 7.81
CA ALA A 307 13.02 -5.67 6.82
C ALA A 307 12.39 -5.67 5.42
N ALA A 308 11.81 -6.79 5.00
CA ALA A 308 11.13 -6.91 3.71
C ALA A 308 9.87 -6.03 3.65
N ASN A 309 9.07 -6.01 4.71
CA ASN A 309 7.87 -5.19 4.81
C ASN A 309 8.18 -3.70 4.56
N SER A 310 9.13 -3.15 5.30
CA SER A 310 9.49 -1.74 5.19
C SER A 310 10.20 -1.40 3.89
N ALA A 311 11.04 -2.31 3.35
CA ALA A 311 11.67 -2.11 2.05
C ALA A 311 10.67 -2.11 0.90
N SER A 312 9.58 -2.87 1.01
CA SER A 312 8.57 -2.95 -0.03
C SER A 312 7.72 -1.68 -0.16
N LEU A 313 7.61 -0.87 0.89
CA LEU A 313 6.93 0.42 0.83
C LEU A 313 7.54 1.31 -0.27
N ALA A 314 8.84 1.53 -0.23
CA ALA A 314 9.52 2.31 -1.26
C ALA A 314 9.51 1.59 -2.63
N GLY A 315 9.57 0.25 -2.62
CA GLY A 315 9.41 -0.57 -3.83
C GLY A 315 8.10 -0.31 -4.55
N ALA A 316 6.98 -0.20 -3.82
CA ALA A 316 5.65 0.07 -4.38
C ALA A 316 5.51 1.49 -5.00
N TRP A 317 6.33 2.43 -4.59
CA TRP A 317 6.36 3.76 -5.19
C TRP A 317 7.08 3.81 -6.55
N ILE A 318 7.93 2.82 -6.86
CA ILE A 318 8.60 2.76 -8.17
C ILE A 318 7.60 2.66 -9.32
N PRO A 319 6.72 1.64 -9.40
CA PRO A 319 5.73 1.56 -10.47
C PRO A 319 4.71 2.71 -10.39
N ALA A 320 4.39 3.20 -9.19
CA ALA A 320 3.46 4.31 -9.03
C ALA A 320 3.99 5.61 -9.65
N LEU A 321 5.24 5.96 -9.43
CA LEU A 321 5.85 7.17 -9.98
C LEU A 321 6.24 7.02 -11.46
N VAL A 322 6.78 5.85 -11.85
CA VAL A 322 7.33 5.63 -13.19
C VAL A 322 6.25 5.32 -14.23
N PHE A 323 5.25 4.54 -13.86
CA PHE A 323 4.22 4.06 -14.79
C PHE A 323 2.80 4.52 -14.43
N GLY A 324 2.59 5.16 -13.29
CA GLY A 324 1.25 5.47 -12.78
C GLY A 324 0.47 4.22 -12.37
N ILE A 325 1.16 3.13 -12.06
CA ILE A 325 0.55 1.86 -11.66
C ILE A 325 0.80 1.65 -10.17
N PRO A 326 -0.25 1.65 -9.33
CA PRO A 326 -0.04 1.49 -7.90
C PRO A 326 0.44 0.07 -7.55
N GLY A 327 1.46 -0.01 -6.68
CA GLY A 327 1.96 -1.27 -6.17
C GLY A 327 1.03 -1.89 -5.11
N ASP A 328 0.28 -1.06 -4.38
CA ASP A 328 -0.65 -1.45 -3.32
C ASP A 328 -1.79 -0.44 -3.14
N SER A 329 -2.66 -0.67 -2.16
CA SER A 329 -3.80 0.22 -1.88
C SER A 329 -3.35 1.61 -1.39
N VAL A 330 -2.21 1.72 -0.72
CA VAL A 330 -1.65 3.00 -0.27
C VAL A 330 -1.20 3.83 -1.45
N THR A 331 -0.38 3.26 -2.32
CA THR A 331 0.12 3.94 -3.53
C THR A 331 -1.00 4.26 -4.51
N ALA A 332 -2.11 3.50 -4.46
CA ALA A 332 -3.32 3.84 -5.19
C ALA A 332 -3.89 5.20 -4.74
N ILE A 333 -4.02 5.41 -3.43
CA ILE A 333 -4.47 6.70 -2.89
C ILE A 333 -3.47 7.80 -3.21
N VAL A 334 -2.17 7.50 -3.14
CA VAL A 334 -1.09 8.45 -3.49
C VAL A 334 -1.21 8.94 -4.93
N ILE A 335 -1.48 8.04 -5.89
CA ILE A 335 -1.71 8.42 -7.29
C ILE A 335 -2.90 9.39 -7.38
N GLY A 336 -3.97 9.15 -6.63
CA GLY A 336 -5.10 10.09 -6.53
C GLY A 336 -4.67 11.47 -6.02
N VAL A 337 -3.83 11.51 -4.99
CA VAL A 337 -3.26 12.77 -4.46
C VAL A 337 -2.35 13.44 -5.49
N LEU A 338 -1.53 12.70 -6.23
CA LEU A 338 -0.72 13.26 -7.32
C LEU A 338 -1.60 13.92 -8.39
N TYR A 339 -2.65 13.24 -8.86
CA TYR A 339 -3.59 13.83 -9.83
C TYR A 339 -4.28 15.07 -9.28
N MET A 340 -4.72 15.04 -8.02
CA MET A 340 -5.32 16.20 -7.35
C MET A 340 -4.38 17.41 -7.32
N LYS A 341 -3.06 17.17 -7.21
CA LYS A 341 -2.01 18.21 -7.25
C LYS A 341 -1.53 18.54 -8.67
N ASN A 342 -2.28 18.12 -9.70
CA ASN A 342 -1.91 18.26 -11.12
C ASN A 342 -0.56 17.62 -11.49
N LEU A 343 -0.13 16.63 -10.73
CA LEU A 343 1.07 15.86 -11.00
C LEU A 343 0.67 14.54 -11.68
N LYS A 344 1.06 14.38 -12.92
CA LYS A 344 0.80 13.13 -13.66
C LYS A 344 1.95 12.16 -13.42
N PRO A 345 1.71 11.02 -12.75
CA PRO A 345 2.74 9.99 -12.64
C PRO A 345 3.07 9.42 -14.02
N GLY A 346 4.34 9.15 -14.23
CA GLY A 346 4.88 8.71 -15.52
C GLY A 346 6.34 9.13 -15.68
N PRO A 347 7.01 8.75 -16.78
CA PRO A 347 8.41 9.14 -17.02
C PRO A 347 8.61 10.65 -17.02
N GLU A 348 7.60 11.40 -17.50
CA GLU A 348 7.65 12.87 -17.60
C GLU A 348 7.82 13.57 -16.25
N ILE A 349 7.35 12.98 -15.13
CA ILE A 349 7.50 13.57 -13.79
C ILE A 349 8.98 13.70 -13.39
N PHE A 350 9.83 12.79 -13.88
CA PHE A 350 11.26 12.80 -13.59
C PHE A 350 11.99 13.92 -14.31
N GLU A 351 11.47 14.38 -15.45
CA GLU A 351 12.03 15.47 -16.26
C GLU A 351 11.43 16.83 -15.84
N THR A 352 10.11 16.91 -15.70
CA THR A 352 9.39 18.16 -15.41
C THR A 352 9.40 18.53 -13.93
N GLN A 353 9.41 17.54 -13.03
CA GLN A 353 9.34 17.68 -11.57
C GLN A 353 10.52 16.99 -10.87
N GLY A 354 11.71 17.04 -11.49
CA GLY A 354 12.89 16.34 -10.97
C GLY A 354 13.24 16.71 -9.53
N VAL A 355 13.11 17.99 -9.15
CA VAL A 355 13.33 18.45 -7.76
C VAL A 355 12.38 17.77 -6.79
N LEU A 356 11.08 17.67 -7.11
CA LEU A 356 10.09 16.99 -6.29
C LEU A 356 10.42 15.50 -6.11
N VAL A 357 10.84 14.82 -7.19
CA VAL A 357 11.20 13.40 -7.14
C VAL A 357 12.44 13.18 -6.25
N PHE A 358 13.47 14.01 -6.37
CA PHE A 358 14.64 13.94 -5.50
C PHE A 358 14.28 14.27 -4.04
N SER A 359 13.40 15.25 -3.81
CA SER A 359 12.89 15.57 -2.49
C SER A 359 12.14 14.38 -1.88
N LEU A 360 11.35 13.64 -2.67
CA LEU A 360 10.69 12.43 -2.20
C LEU A 360 11.66 11.34 -1.76
N TYR A 361 12.78 11.15 -2.47
CA TYR A 361 13.82 10.22 -2.04
C TYR A 361 14.38 10.59 -0.66
N LEU A 362 14.64 11.89 -0.45
CA LEU A 362 15.10 12.38 0.85
C LEU A 362 14.03 12.24 1.94
N VAL A 363 12.77 12.45 1.59
CA VAL A 363 11.63 12.23 2.49
C VAL A 363 11.55 10.77 2.94
N PHE A 364 11.74 9.80 2.04
CA PHE A 364 11.77 8.39 2.42
C PHE A 364 12.90 8.08 3.42
N ILE A 365 14.07 8.66 3.23
CA ILE A 365 15.18 8.54 4.17
C ILE A 365 14.81 9.18 5.51
N LEU A 366 14.31 10.42 5.47
CA LEU A 366 13.94 11.19 6.66
C LEU A 366 12.83 10.50 7.46
N ALA A 367 11.80 9.98 6.79
CA ALA A 367 10.70 9.24 7.40
C ALA A 367 11.19 8.03 8.21
N ASN A 368 12.10 7.24 7.62
CA ASN A 368 12.67 6.08 8.31
C ASN A 368 13.59 6.49 9.47
N LEU A 369 14.34 7.59 9.35
CA LEU A 369 15.17 8.11 10.44
C LEU A 369 14.30 8.65 11.60
N VAL A 370 13.24 9.39 11.30
CA VAL A 370 12.30 9.92 12.32
C VAL A 370 11.48 8.79 12.95
N MET A 371 11.19 7.72 12.21
CA MET A 371 10.52 6.53 12.77
C MET A 371 11.29 5.93 13.96
N LEU A 372 12.63 6.02 13.99
CA LEU A 372 13.43 5.44 15.06
C LEU A 372 13.12 6.08 16.44
N PRO A 373 13.30 7.41 16.66
CA PRO A 373 12.99 8.03 17.93
C PRO A 373 11.51 7.98 18.30
N VAL A 374 10.61 8.22 17.32
CA VAL A 374 9.16 8.20 17.57
C VAL A 374 8.70 6.77 17.87
N GLY A 375 9.24 5.77 17.19
CA GLY A 375 8.98 4.36 17.47
C GLY A 375 9.48 3.90 18.84
N LEU A 376 10.64 4.37 19.27
CA LEU A 376 11.13 4.10 20.63
C LEU A 376 10.21 4.67 21.71
N LEU A 377 9.71 5.89 21.50
CA LEU A 377 8.71 6.49 22.39
C LEU A 377 7.42 5.68 22.38
N ALA A 378 6.98 5.23 21.20
CA ALA A 378 5.78 4.42 21.03
C ALA A 378 5.89 3.06 21.72
N ILE A 379 7.03 2.38 21.65
CA ILE A 379 7.25 1.12 22.37
C ILE A 379 7.08 1.32 23.88
N ARG A 380 7.66 2.41 24.41
CA ARG A 380 7.52 2.73 25.83
C ARG A 380 6.08 3.11 26.22
N ALA A 381 5.37 3.78 25.30
CA ALA A 381 3.98 4.18 25.48
C ALA A 381 2.96 3.12 25.03
N GLY A 382 3.40 2.01 24.46
CA GLY A 382 2.55 1.05 23.71
C GLY A 382 1.34 0.53 24.47
N GLY A 383 1.46 0.33 25.79
CA GLY A 383 0.32 -0.02 26.63
C GLY A 383 -0.72 1.10 26.81
N TRP A 384 -0.34 2.35 26.54
CA TRP A 384 -1.21 3.54 26.71
C TRP A 384 -2.10 3.75 25.47
N VAL A 385 -1.52 3.67 24.29
CA VAL A 385 -2.25 3.84 23.02
C VAL A 385 -3.35 2.79 22.88
N MET A 386 -3.10 1.56 23.30
CA MET A 386 -4.07 0.46 23.23
C MET A 386 -5.25 0.59 24.21
N ARG A 387 -5.22 1.55 25.14
CA ARG A 387 -6.30 1.79 26.11
C ARG A 387 -7.43 2.66 25.58
N ILE A 388 -7.26 3.29 24.42
CA ILE A 388 -8.27 4.18 23.84
C ILE A 388 -9.47 3.33 23.40
N PRO A 389 -10.68 3.59 23.97
CA PRO A 389 -11.85 2.79 23.67
C PRO A 389 -12.34 3.07 22.25
N ARG A 390 -12.71 2.03 21.52
CA ARG A 390 -13.24 2.13 20.15
C ARG A 390 -14.50 2.98 20.07
N SER A 391 -15.28 3.05 21.14
CA SER A 391 -16.47 3.91 21.25
C SER A 391 -16.17 5.39 21.07
N VAL A 392 -14.95 5.83 21.39
CA VAL A 392 -14.50 7.21 21.14
C VAL A 392 -13.89 7.35 19.75
N LEU A 393 -13.18 6.33 19.30
CA LEU A 393 -12.46 6.35 18.03
C LEU A 393 -13.41 6.35 16.81
N LEU A 394 -14.43 5.47 16.79
CA LEU A 394 -15.33 5.33 15.63
C LEU A 394 -16.08 6.63 15.28
N PRO A 395 -16.67 7.40 16.24
CA PRO A 395 -17.27 8.69 15.94
C PRO A 395 -16.28 9.72 15.38
N ILE A 396 -15.04 9.75 15.88
CA ILE A 396 -14.00 10.65 15.39
C ILE A 396 -13.66 10.31 13.94
N ILE A 397 -13.48 9.03 13.62
CA ILE A 397 -13.21 8.57 12.25
C ILE A 397 -14.38 8.95 11.33
N LEU A 398 -15.61 8.71 11.77
CA LEU A 398 -16.80 9.08 10.99
C LEU A 398 -16.83 10.57 10.67
N LEU A 399 -16.57 11.41 11.68
CA LEU A 399 -16.50 12.86 11.50
C LEU A 399 -15.41 13.24 10.48
N LEU A 400 -14.23 12.64 10.59
CA LEU A 400 -13.13 12.86 9.65
C LEU A 400 -13.47 12.39 8.23
N CYS A 401 -14.19 11.28 8.08
CA CYS A 401 -14.68 10.81 6.78
C CYS A 401 -15.63 11.84 6.13
N ILE A 402 -16.59 12.35 6.90
CA ILE A 402 -17.59 13.34 6.42
C ILE A 402 -16.88 14.65 6.03
N VAL A 403 -16.08 15.21 6.96
CA VAL A 403 -15.35 16.46 6.72
C VAL A 403 -14.36 16.29 5.56
N GLY A 404 -13.66 15.17 5.50
CA GLY A 404 -12.70 14.88 4.44
C GLY A 404 -13.33 14.75 3.06
N SER A 405 -14.46 14.08 2.97
CA SER A 405 -15.17 13.95 1.69
C SER A 405 -15.77 15.28 1.24
N PHE A 406 -16.30 16.07 2.15
CA PHE A 406 -16.78 17.42 1.84
C PHE A 406 -15.64 18.35 1.39
N ALA A 407 -14.50 18.31 2.07
CA ALA A 407 -13.35 19.15 1.75
C ALA A 407 -12.74 18.86 0.36
N ALA A 408 -12.99 17.67 -0.20
CA ALA A 408 -12.45 17.27 -1.50
C ALA A 408 -12.93 18.16 -2.66
N SER A 409 -14.20 18.54 -2.67
CA SER A 409 -14.79 19.36 -3.74
C SER A 409 -15.74 20.44 -3.22
N GLY A 410 -15.95 20.55 -1.93
CA GLY A 410 -16.94 21.45 -1.32
C GLY A 410 -18.40 21.04 -1.58
N SER A 411 -18.64 19.80 -2.02
CA SER A 411 -19.96 19.29 -2.41
C SER A 411 -20.49 18.26 -1.41
N LEU A 412 -21.78 18.39 -1.04
CA LEU A 412 -22.48 17.36 -0.27
C LEU A 412 -22.67 16.06 -1.08
N PHE A 413 -22.64 16.17 -2.42
CA PHE A 413 -22.66 14.98 -3.28
C PHE A 413 -21.52 14.03 -2.99
N ASP A 414 -20.32 14.54 -2.72
CA ASP A 414 -19.16 13.71 -2.35
C ASP A 414 -19.35 12.99 -1.01
N VAL A 415 -20.08 13.56 -0.07
CA VAL A 415 -20.44 12.87 1.19
C VAL A 415 -21.44 11.73 0.93
N VAL A 416 -22.40 11.94 0.04
CA VAL A 416 -23.32 10.87 -0.40
C VAL A 416 -22.58 9.78 -1.14
N LEU A 417 -21.68 10.17 -2.06
CA LEU A 417 -20.80 9.24 -2.79
C LEU A 417 -19.95 8.40 -1.83
N MET A 418 -19.29 9.03 -0.87
CA MET A 418 -18.51 8.38 0.19
C MET A 418 -19.38 7.39 0.97
N SER A 419 -20.62 7.77 1.29
CA SER A 419 -21.54 6.89 2.03
C SER A 419 -21.93 5.66 1.21
N GLY A 420 -22.19 5.84 -0.10
CA GLY A 420 -22.44 4.73 -1.02
C GLY A 420 -21.26 3.78 -1.14
N PHE A 421 -20.04 4.31 -1.31
CA PHE A 421 -18.83 3.50 -1.36
C PHE A 421 -18.51 2.85 -0.02
N GLY A 422 -18.87 3.44 1.12
CA GLY A 422 -18.77 2.80 2.43
C GLY A 422 -19.64 1.54 2.55
N LEU A 423 -20.87 1.61 2.06
CA LEU A 423 -21.75 0.44 1.99
C LEU A 423 -21.22 -0.63 1.02
N ILE A 424 -20.72 -0.21 -0.15
CA ILE A 424 -20.07 -1.12 -1.11
C ILE A 424 -18.87 -1.80 -0.46
N GLY A 425 -18.02 -1.06 0.25
CA GLY A 425 -16.88 -1.62 0.98
C GLY A 425 -17.29 -2.68 1.99
N LEU A 426 -18.32 -2.41 2.79
CA LEU A 426 -18.88 -3.37 3.75
C LEU A 426 -19.41 -4.65 3.07
N VAL A 427 -20.11 -4.50 1.94
CA VAL A 427 -20.60 -5.64 1.13
C VAL A 427 -19.42 -6.43 0.56
N CYS A 428 -18.43 -5.76 0.02
CA CYS A 428 -17.23 -6.40 -0.54
C CYS A 428 -16.49 -7.23 0.52
N GLU A 429 -16.32 -6.70 1.71
CA GLU A 429 -15.71 -7.46 2.83
C GLU A 429 -16.54 -8.68 3.21
N ARG A 430 -17.87 -8.53 3.32
CA ARG A 430 -18.77 -9.65 3.65
C ARG A 430 -18.68 -10.81 2.65
N PHE A 431 -18.54 -10.49 1.36
CA PHE A 431 -18.40 -11.49 0.29
C PHE A 431 -16.93 -11.84 -0.02
N LYS A 432 -15.99 -11.27 0.73
CA LYS A 432 -14.54 -11.44 0.53
C LYS A 432 -14.10 -11.04 -0.89
N ILE A 433 -14.71 -9.99 -1.45
CA ILE A 433 -14.32 -9.38 -2.72
C ILE A 433 -13.13 -8.46 -2.45
N SER A 434 -12.10 -8.49 -3.30
CA SER A 434 -10.90 -7.68 -3.13
C SER A 434 -11.19 -6.20 -3.40
N ILE A 435 -11.19 -5.37 -2.35
CA ILE A 435 -11.33 -3.91 -2.48
C ILE A 435 -10.11 -3.33 -3.20
N GLY A 436 -8.90 -3.85 -2.95
CA GLY A 436 -7.68 -3.41 -3.64
C GLY A 436 -7.76 -3.58 -5.17
N ALA A 437 -8.28 -4.72 -5.64
CA ALA A 437 -8.49 -4.93 -7.08
C ALA A 437 -9.55 -3.98 -7.65
N MET A 438 -10.61 -3.68 -6.89
CA MET A 438 -11.65 -2.71 -7.28
C MET A 438 -11.04 -1.30 -7.43
N VAL A 439 -10.26 -0.86 -6.47
CA VAL A 439 -9.59 0.43 -6.49
C VAL A 439 -8.65 0.56 -7.68
N LEU A 440 -7.86 -0.48 -7.97
CA LEU A 440 -7.00 -0.51 -9.14
C LEU A 440 -7.79 -0.42 -10.45
N GLY A 441 -8.94 -1.08 -10.53
CA GLY A 441 -9.86 -0.97 -11.66
C GLY A 441 -10.36 0.47 -11.84
N MET A 442 -10.72 1.16 -10.76
CA MET A 442 -11.17 2.56 -10.79
C MET A 442 -10.07 3.50 -11.29
N ILE A 443 -8.82 3.30 -10.86
CA ILE A 443 -7.69 4.19 -11.22
C ILE A 443 -7.20 3.92 -12.64
N LEU A 444 -6.98 2.66 -12.98
CA LEU A 444 -6.35 2.28 -14.25
C LEU A 444 -7.35 2.12 -15.40
N GLY A 445 -8.66 2.08 -15.13
CA GLY A 445 -9.65 1.89 -16.18
C GLY A 445 -9.68 3.00 -17.21
N GLY A 446 -9.64 4.28 -16.78
CA GLY A 446 -9.53 5.43 -17.67
C GLY A 446 -8.27 5.42 -18.54
N PRO A 447 -7.06 5.39 -17.93
CA PRO A 447 -5.81 5.24 -18.68
C PRO A 447 -5.76 4.03 -19.60
N LEU A 448 -6.30 2.88 -19.19
CA LEU A 448 -6.35 1.66 -20.01
C LEU A 448 -7.21 1.89 -21.26
N GLU A 449 -8.41 2.45 -21.11
CA GLU A 449 -9.31 2.79 -22.22
C GLU A 449 -8.64 3.78 -23.17
N GLU A 450 -8.05 4.83 -22.65
CA GLU A 450 -7.37 5.85 -23.44
C GLU A 450 -6.26 5.24 -24.30
N ARG A 451 -5.36 4.44 -23.70
CA ARG A 451 -4.26 3.79 -24.44
C ARG A 451 -4.75 2.76 -25.43
N PHE A 452 -5.81 2.04 -25.11
CA PHE A 452 -6.44 1.12 -26.04
C PHE A 452 -6.95 1.83 -27.31
N VAL A 453 -7.74 2.89 -27.12
CA VAL A 453 -8.33 3.63 -28.25
C VAL A 453 -7.27 4.38 -29.04
N GLN A 454 -6.29 5.02 -28.38
CA GLN A 454 -5.16 5.68 -29.05
C GLN A 454 -4.37 4.69 -29.91
N THR A 455 -4.12 3.47 -29.43
CA THR A 455 -3.42 2.43 -30.18
C THR A 455 -4.22 2.00 -31.42
N LEU A 456 -5.53 1.78 -31.26
CA LEU A 456 -6.39 1.42 -32.40
C LEU A 456 -6.48 2.56 -33.42
N ALA A 457 -6.64 3.81 -32.98
CA ALA A 457 -6.68 4.97 -33.86
C ALA A 457 -5.37 5.12 -34.65
N GLY A 458 -4.22 4.96 -33.97
CA GLY A 458 -2.89 5.03 -34.61
C GLY A 458 -2.60 3.90 -35.60
N SER A 459 -3.32 2.76 -35.48
CA SER A 459 -3.19 1.60 -36.39
C SER A 459 -4.31 1.50 -37.45
N GLY A 460 -5.09 2.57 -37.64
CA GLY A 460 -6.19 2.57 -38.61
C GLY A 460 -7.33 1.60 -38.23
N GLY A 461 -7.54 1.33 -36.94
CA GLY A 461 -8.55 0.39 -36.44
C GLY A 461 -8.11 -1.09 -36.41
N SER A 462 -6.86 -1.38 -36.76
CA SER A 462 -6.34 -2.74 -36.75
C SER A 462 -5.95 -3.20 -35.34
N PRO A 463 -6.50 -4.33 -34.80
CA PRO A 463 -6.09 -4.91 -33.52
C PRO A 463 -4.59 -5.31 -33.47
N LEU A 464 -3.98 -5.55 -34.65
CA LEU A 464 -2.55 -5.87 -34.75
C LEU A 464 -1.67 -4.71 -34.26
N GLY A 465 -2.18 -3.48 -34.22
CA GLY A 465 -1.49 -2.33 -33.64
C GLY A 465 -1.12 -2.51 -32.17
N LEU A 466 -1.84 -3.38 -31.45
CA LEU A 466 -1.53 -3.69 -30.04
C LEU A 466 -0.25 -4.53 -29.88
N VAL A 467 0.19 -5.24 -30.91
CA VAL A 467 1.33 -6.17 -30.84
C VAL A 467 2.39 -5.92 -31.92
N ASN A 468 2.32 -4.80 -32.63
CA ASN A 468 3.21 -4.49 -33.77
C ASN A 468 4.66 -4.18 -33.37
N ARG A 469 4.93 -3.90 -32.09
CA ARG A 469 6.27 -3.67 -31.55
C ARG A 469 6.75 -4.85 -30.70
N PRO A 470 8.08 -5.17 -30.74
CA PRO A 470 8.62 -6.33 -30.04
C PRO A 470 8.31 -6.34 -28.54
N VAL A 471 8.46 -5.17 -27.90
CA VAL A 471 8.20 -5.02 -26.46
C VAL A 471 6.72 -5.22 -26.15
N ALA A 472 5.82 -4.65 -26.95
CA ALA A 472 4.37 -4.85 -26.80
C ALA A 472 3.98 -6.34 -26.98
N ALA A 473 4.59 -7.04 -27.95
CA ALA A 473 4.35 -8.46 -28.17
C ALA A 473 4.83 -9.33 -26.99
N VAL A 474 5.98 -9.00 -26.39
CA VAL A 474 6.49 -9.68 -25.19
C VAL A 474 5.56 -9.45 -23.99
N LEU A 475 5.13 -8.21 -23.74
CA LEU A 475 4.19 -7.90 -22.66
C LEU A 475 2.83 -8.59 -22.88
N ALA A 476 2.31 -8.59 -24.10
CA ALA A 476 1.08 -9.29 -24.49
C ALA A 476 1.18 -10.79 -24.18
N THR A 477 2.26 -11.42 -24.66
CA THR A 477 2.50 -12.86 -24.46
C THR A 477 2.61 -13.19 -22.98
N THR A 478 3.34 -12.38 -22.20
CA THR A 478 3.47 -12.54 -20.76
C THR A 478 2.11 -12.44 -20.06
N CYS A 479 1.30 -11.45 -20.42
CA CYS A 479 -0.03 -11.26 -19.87
C CYS A 479 -0.95 -12.47 -20.17
N ILE A 480 -0.94 -12.97 -21.38
CA ILE A 480 -1.72 -14.15 -21.79
C ILE A 480 -1.26 -15.40 -21.04
N ILE A 481 0.05 -15.65 -20.92
CA ILE A 481 0.60 -16.78 -20.17
C ILE A 481 0.15 -16.72 -18.72
N VAL A 482 0.20 -15.55 -18.10
CA VAL A 482 -0.26 -15.32 -16.72
C VAL A 482 -1.72 -15.73 -16.59
N TRP A 483 -2.62 -15.27 -17.47
CA TRP A 483 -4.04 -15.63 -17.41
C TRP A 483 -4.31 -17.12 -17.66
N ILE A 484 -3.59 -17.74 -18.60
CA ILE A 484 -3.69 -19.19 -18.85
C ILE A 484 -3.25 -19.97 -17.60
N SER A 485 -2.15 -19.58 -16.96
CA SER A 485 -1.65 -20.24 -15.75
C SER A 485 -2.65 -20.14 -14.59
N VAL A 486 -3.28 -18.99 -14.44
CA VAL A 486 -4.32 -18.74 -13.41
C VAL A 486 -5.56 -19.57 -13.69
N ALA A 487 -6.04 -19.60 -14.91
CA ALA A 487 -7.17 -20.43 -15.30
C ALA A 487 -6.89 -21.92 -15.04
N ALA A 488 -5.72 -22.40 -15.45
CA ALA A 488 -5.32 -23.81 -15.24
C ALA A 488 -5.22 -24.17 -13.75
N SER A 489 -4.67 -23.27 -12.92
CA SER A 489 -4.57 -23.49 -11.46
C SER A 489 -5.96 -23.49 -10.79
N SER A 490 -6.86 -22.64 -11.20
CA SER A 490 -8.24 -22.58 -10.71
C SER A 490 -9.02 -23.87 -11.06
N PHE A 491 -8.88 -24.38 -12.27
CA PHE A 491 -9.49 -25.64 -12.70
C PHE A 491 -8.97 -26.86 -11.91
N ARG A 492 -7.65 -26.90 -11.63
CA ARG A 492 -7.05 -27.98 -10.83
C ARG A 492 -7.58 -27.99 -9.39
N ARG A 493 -7.71 -26.83 -8.76
CA ARG A 493 -8.27 -26.72 -7.38
C ARG A 493 -9.73 -27.19 -7.32
N THR A 494 -10.57 -26.84 -8.29
CA THR A 494 -11.98 -27.25 -8.34
C THR A 494 -12.12 -28.77 -8.52
N ARG A 495 -11.22 -29.40 -9.29
CA ARG A 495 -11.21 -30.87 -9.45
C ARG A 495 -10.76 -31.59 -8.15
N SER A 496 -9.76 -31.07 -7.46
CA SER A 496 -9.28 -31.64 -6.20
C SER A 496 -10.36 -31.60 -5.10
N THR A 497 -11.09 -30.49 -4.99
CA THR A 497 -12.16 -30.34 -4.00
C THR A 497 -13.36 -31.24 -4.31
N LYS A 498 -13.73 -31.45 -5.60
CA LYS A 498 -14.74 -32.41 -5.98
C LYS A 498 -14.34 -33.87 -5.75
N ALA A 499 -13.06 -34.19 -5.93
CA ALA A 499 -12.56 -35.54 -5.67
C ALA A 499 -12.59 -35.89 -4.17
N SER A 500 -12.26 -34.93 -3.31
CA SER A 500 -12.33 -35.13 -1.84
C SER A 500 -13.77 -35.20 -1.30
N SER A 501 -14.73 -34.49 -1.92
CA SER A 501 -16.15 -34.55 -1.54
C SER A 501 -16.90 -35.79 -2.01
N LEU A 502 -16.29 -36.58 -2.91
CA LEU A 502 -16.84 -37.87 -3.38
C LEU A 502 -16.27 -39.08 -2.60
N MET A 503 -15.29 -38.84 -1.70
CA MET A 503 -14.69 -39.87 -0.84
C MET A 503 -15.16 -39.79 0.62
N HIS A 504 -16.08 -38.89 0.93
CA HIS A 504 -16.83 -38.79 2.18
C HIS A 504 -18.33 -38.88 1.92
#